data_a1cea78427e45dd14e32d681b01dd408
#
_entry.id   a1cea78427e45dd14e32d681b01dd408
#
_cell.length_a   1.000
_cell.length_b   1.000
_cell.length_c   1.000
_cell.angle_alpha   90.00
_cell.angle_beta   90.00
_cell.angle_gamma   90.00
#
_symmetry.space_group_name_H-M   'P 1'
#
loop_
_entity.id
_entity.type
_entity.pdbx_description
1 polymer ?
#
loop_
_entity_poly.entity_id
_entity_poly.type
_entity_poly.pdbx_seq_one_letter_code
_entity_poly.pdbx_strand_id
1 'polypeptide(L)'
;GERLVELARRIRAWCAPVEFTCEANPESLTAEFAAALAKAGVTRVSLGVQTLDNTELTAIGRIHDADRALAAIATVKDAGLDVSCDLMCGLPGQTAASWKRTLEGVLAAAPHHVSVYPLTLEEGTPLYRMACRDESLEPDEDFQAACMDTARERLSAAGYHPYEVASYALDGHECVHNIAYWTGQGYLGLGRSAAGMLDAEDFDRLAGLFPGVSSRGDAHRVRLVQRDDAATAFEAEYLSQREAAAEDLMLACRMTRGVGPDLLVRAARVIPTGELAASCDRALELGLATWVPDGVEGYAGRIASKDVIAGRACARLAPTHLGWLDGNVLFELFWGLA
;
A
#
# COMPACT_ATOMS: atom_id res chain seq x y z
N GLY A 1 -20.31 -6.60 14.12
CA GLY A 1 -20.30 -5.14 14.24
C GLY A 1 -20.00 -4.63 15.64
N GLU A 2 -20.76 -5.03 16.68
CA GLU A 2 -20.65 -4.47 18.04
C GLU A 2 -19.25 -4.59 18.66
N ARG A 3 -18.58 -5.75 18.50
CA ARG A 3 -17.21 -5.94 19.02
C ARG A 3 -16.20 -4.99 18.38
N LEU A 4 -16.34 -4.69 17.09
CA LEU A 4 -15.45 -3.76 16.40
C LEU A 4 -15.66 -2.33 16.87
N VAL A 5 -16.92 -1.92 17.07
CA VAL A 5 -17.26 -0.60 17.62
C VAL A 5 -16.69 -0.43 19.03
N GLU A 6 -16.81 -1.48 19.88
CA GLU A 6 -16.23 -1.45 21.23
C GLU A 6 -14.70 -1.38 21.19
N LEU A 7 -14.05 -2.14 20.31
CA LEU A 7 -12.61 -2.07 20.11
C LEU A 7 -12.20 -0.65 19.66
N ALA A 8 -12.92 -0.06 18.71
CA ALA A 8 -12.63 1.30 18.24
C ALA A 8 -12.75 2.32 19.39
N ARG A 9 -13.78 2.23 20.24
CA ARG A 9 -13.93 3.09 21.43
C ARG A 9 -12.75 2.95 22.38
N ARG A 10 -12.28 1.73 22.63
CA ARG A 10 -11.13 1.46 23.52
C ARG A 10 -9.84 2.05 22.96
N ILE A 11 -9.58 1.86 21.67
CA ILE A 11 -8.44 2.45 20.99
C ILE A 11 -8.51 3.98 21.10
N ARG A 12 -9.67 4.57 20.82
CA ARG A 12 -9.88 6.02 20.89
C ARG A 12 -9.72 6.58 22.29
N ALA A 13 -10.08 5.84 23.31
CA ALA A 13 -9.88 6.23 24.71
C ALA A 13 -8.40 6.18 25.13
N TRP A 14 -7.60 5.34 24.46
CA TRP A 14 -6.20 5.14 24.74
C TRP A 14 -5.28 6.10 23.95
N CYS A 15 -5.62 6.36 22.69
CA CYS A 15 -4.86 7.27 21.81
C CYS A 15 -5.80 8.11 20.94
N ALA A 16 -5.27 9.19 20.37
CA ALA A 16 -5.99 10.05 19.43
C ALA A 16 -5.36 9.93 18.03
N PRO A 17 -5.66 8.86 17.26
CA PRO A 17 -5.08 8.67 15.95
C PRO A 17 -5.49 9.80 15.01
N VAL A 18 -4.56 10.23 14.16
CA VAL A 18 -4.80 11.22 13.10
C VAL A 18 -5.73 10.63 12.03
N GLU A 19 -5.51 9.36 11.70
CA GLU A 19 -6.35 8.56 10.82
C GLU A 19 -6.73 7.28 11.56
N PHE A 20 -8.00 6.92 11.49
CA PHE A 20 -8.51 5.68 12.05
C PHE A 20 -9.39 4.99 11.02
N THR A 21 -8.80 4.07 10.29
CA THR A 21 -9.45 3.32 9.21
C THR A 21 -10.01 1.99 9.70
N CYS A 22 -11.22 1.65 9.25
CA CYS A 22 -11.79 0.31 9.34
C CYS A 22 -11.99 -0.24 7.94
N GLU A 23 -11.60 -1.50 7.71
CA GLU A 23 -11.95 -2.23 6.51
C GLU A 23 -13.31 -2.92 6.67
N ALA A 24 -14.11 -2.91 5.61
CA ALA A 24 -15.42 -3.53 5.59
C ALA A 24 -15.75 -4.11 4.21
N ASN A 25 -16.52 -5.20 4.22
CA ASN A 25 -17.18 -5.66 3.00
C ASN A 25 -18.54 -4.95 2.86
N PRO A 26 -18.96 -4.61 1.62
CA PRO A 26 -20.21 -3.89 1.39
C PRO A 26 -21.45 -4.53 2.03
N GLU A 27 -21.53 -5.85 2.04
CA GLU A 27 -22.67 -6.59 2.63
C GLU A 27 -22.78 -6.43 4.13
N SER A 28 -21.69 -6.19 4.84
CA SER A 28 -21.66 -6.10 6.32
C SER A 28 -21.94 -4.69 6.83
N LEU A 29 -21.98 -3.69 5.97
CA LEU A 29 -22.09 -2.29 6.36
C LEU A 29 -23.55 -1.82 6.33
N THR A 30 -24.11 -1.47 7.50
CA THR A 30 -25.42 -0.82 7.64
C THR A 30 -25.27 0.64 8.06
N ALA A 31 -26.33 1.44 7.90
CA ALA A 31 -26.31 2.85 8.32
C ALA A 31 -26.06 2.99 9.84
N GLU A 32 -26.66 2.11 10.65
CA GLU A 32 -26.46 2.08 12.09
C GLU A 32 -25.02 1.72 12.46
N PHE A 33 -24.41 0.78 11.71
CA PHE A 33 -23.03 0.37 11.94
C PHE A 33 -22.06 1.49 11.54
N ALA A 34 -22.23 2.12 10.39
CA ALA A 34 -21.42 3.26 9.96
C ALA A 34 -21.49 4.43 10.96
N ALA A 35 -22.71 4.78 11.42
CA ALA A 35 -22.91 5.81 12.43
C ALA A 35 -22.25 5.43 13.79
N ALA A 36 -22.26 4.15 14.17
CA ALA A 36 -21.62 3.69 15.38
C ALA A 36 -20.08 3.75 15.28
N LEU A 37 -19.49 3.44 14.12
CA LEU A 37 -18.07 3.60 13.85
C LEU A 37 -17.64 5.08 13.92
N ALA A 38 -18.40 5.97 13.29
CA ALA A 38 -18.14 7.42 13.36
C ALA A 38 -18.15 7.93 14.82
N LYS A 39 -19.15 7.54 15.61
CA LYS A 39 -19.22 7.87 17.05
C LYS A 39 -18.09 7.25 17.87
N ALA A 40 -17.52 6.13 17.43
CA ALA A 40 -16.38 5.50 18.07
C ALA A 40 -15.04 6.18 17.71
N GLY A 41 -15.06 7.17 16.80
CA GLY A 41 -13.89 7.95 16.39
C GLY A 41 -13.15 7.40 15.17
N VAL A 42 -13.75 6.45 14.44
CA VAL A 42 -13.28 6.04 13.11
C VAL A 42 -13.40 7.25 12.19
N THR A 43 -12.41 7.45 11.31
CA THR A 43 -12.37 8.58 10.37
C THR A 43 -12.57 8.14 8.93
N ARG A 44 -12.23 6.87 8.59
CA ARG A 44 -12.29 6.29 7.25
C ARG A 44 -12.82 4.87 7.26
N VAL A 45 -13.57 4.50 6.23
CA VAL A 45 -13.91 3.10 5.94
C VAL A 45 -13.39 2.72 4.55
N SER A 46 -12.58 1.66 4.45
CA SER A 46 -12.17 1.05 3.18
C SER A 46 -13.13 -0.07 2.83
N LEU A 47 -13.68 -0.01 1.63
CA LEU A 47 -14.69 -0.94 1.12
C LEU A 47 -14.11 -1.83 0.03
N GLY A 48 -14.10 -3.13 0.24
CA GLY A 48 -13.72 -4.11 -0.77
C GLY A 48 -14.78 -4.22 -1.88
N VAL A 49 -14.90 -3.22 -2.73
CA VAL A 49 -15.85 -3.15 -3.85
C VAL A 49 -15.49 -4.14 -4.95
N GLN A 50 -14.22 -4.23 -5.30
CA GLN A 50 -13.58 -5.07 -6.29
C GLN A 50 -13.99 -4.74 -7.73
N THR A 51 -15.27 -4.85 -8.07
CA THR A 51 -15.87 -4.55 -9.37
C THR A 51 -17.35 -4.19 -9.19
N LEU A 52 -17.95 -3.56 -10.20
CA LEU A 52 -19.41 -3.33 -10.29
C LEU A 52 -20.07 -4.23 -11.34
N ASP A 53 -19.43 -5.35 -11.69
CA ASP A 53 -20.01 -6.39 -12.53
C ASP A 53 -20.36 -7.63 -11.69
N ASN A 54 -21.64 -7.98 -11.64
CA ASN A 54 -22.11 -9.06 -10.76
C ASN A 54 -21.60 -10.45 -11.17
N THR A 55 -21.24 -10.64 -12.45
CA THR A 55 -20.63 -11.89 -12.93
C THR A 55 -19.20 -12.02 -12.39
N GLU A 56 -18.44 -10.94 -12.46
CA GLU A 56 -17.07 -10.87 -11.92
C GLU A 56 -17.06 -11.05 -10.40
N LEU A 57 -17.98 -10.37 -9.67
CA LEU A 57 -18.14 -10.55 -8.21
C LEU A 57 -18.41 -12.01 -7.84
N THR A 58 -19.30 -12.67 -8.59
CA THR A 58 -19.61 -14.09 -8.36
C THR A 58 -18.39 -14.98 -8.64
N ALA A 59 -17.62 -14.70 -9.69
CA ALA A 59 -16.45 -15.47 -10.06
C ALA A 59 -15.36 -15.47 -8.98
N ILE A 60 -15.25 -14.37 -8.21
CA ILE A 60 -14.30 -14.26 -7.09
C ILE A 60 -14.94 -14.57 -5.73
N GLY A 61 -16.16 -15.11 -5.72
CA GLY A 61 -16.84 -15.55 -4.50
C GLY A 61 -17.35 -14.44 -3.59
N ARG A 62 -17.60 -13.23 -4.12
CA ARG A 62 -18.23 -12.16 -3.36
C ARG A 62 -19.73 -12.41 -3.22
N ILE A 63 -20.29 -12.05 -2.07
CA ILE A 63 -21.72 -12.24 -1.76
C ILE A 63 -22.56 -10.98 -1.95
N HIS A 64 -21.91 -9.81 -2.07
CA HIS A 64 -22.58 -8.55 -2.43
C HIS A 64 -22.66 -8.41 -3.96
N ASP A 65 -23.59 -7.59 -4.40
CA ASP A 65 -23.73 -7.14 -5.80
C ASP A 65 -23.29 -5.67 -5.98
N ALA A 66 -23.30 -5.21 -7.21
CA ALA A 66 -22.92 -3.82 -7.55
C ALA A 66 -23.78 -2.78 -6.86
N ASP A 67 -25.10 -3.00 -6.77
CA ASP A 67 -26.02 -2.06 -6.13
C ASP A 67 -25.71 -1.96 -4.63
N ARG A 68 -25.40 -3.08 -3.99
CA ARG A 68 -25.00 -3.11 -2.58
C ARG A 68 -23.67 -2.41 -2.35
N ALA A 69 -22.69 -2.55 -3.27
CA ALA A 69 -21.43 -1.84 -3.19
C ALA A 69 -21.62 -0.32 -3.27
N LEU A 70 -22.41 0.16 -4.24
CA LEU A 70 -22.73 1.58 -4.38
C LEU A 70 -23.52 2.13 -3.17
N ALA A 71 -24.48 1.37 -2.66
CA ALA A 71 -25.21 1.74 -1.45
C ALA A 71 -24.30 1.82 -0.21
N ALA A 72 -23.28 0.95 -0.11
CA ALA A 72 -22.32 0.99 0.98
C ALA A 72 -21.44 2.26 0.92
N ILE A 73 -21.00 2.69 -0.27
CA ILE A 73 -20.28 3.95 -0.46
C ILE A 73 -21.11 5.13 0.05
N ALA A 74 -22.38 5.21 -0.38
CA ALA A 74 -23.30 6.26 0.08
C ALA A 74 -23.47 6.22 1.60
N THR A 75 -23.65 5.04 2.18
CA THR A 75 -23.82 4.85 3.63
C THR A 75 -22.63 5.37 4.45
N VAL A 76 -21.40 5.15 3.98
CA VAL A 76 -20.18 5.67 4.64
C VAL A 76 -20.17 7.21 4.58
N LYS A 77 -20.44 7.79 3.41
CA LYS A 77 -20.48 9.24 3.20
C LYS A 77 -21.56 9.90 4.07
N ASP A 78 -22.75 9.32 4.12
CA ASP A 78 -23.88 9.82 4.93
C ASP A 78 -23.57 9.80 6.45
N ALA A 79 -22.70 8.89 6.89
CA ALA A 79 -22.20 8.85 8.25
C ALA A 79 -21.10 9.89 8.54
N GLY A 80 -20.68 10.69 7.54
CA GLY A 80 -19.62 11.69 7.65
C GLY A 80 -18.21 11.12 7.75
N LEU A 81 -18.01 9.91 7.21
CA LEU A 81 -16.72 9.22 7.18
C LEU A 81 -16.08 9.35 5.78
N ASP A 82 -14.76 9.38 5.73
CA ASP A 82 -14.05 9.18 4.49
C ASP A 82 -14.29 7.77 3.96
N VAL A 83 -14.47 7.63 2.65
CA VAL A 83 -14.62 6.33 2.01
C VAL A 83 -13.47 6.06 1.05
N SER A 84 -12.83 4.90 1.21
CA SER A 84 -11.93 4.28 0.25
C SER A 84 -12.64 3.15 -0.46
N CYS A 85 -12.40 2.98 -1.76
CA CYS A 85 -12.89 1.86 -2.56
C CYS A 85 -11.71 1.06 -3.08
N ASP A 86 -11.68 -0.23 -2.79
CA ASP A 86 -10.67 -1.14 -3.32
C ASP A 86 -11.25 -1.85 -4.55
N LEU A 87 -10.58 -1.69 -5.70
CA LEU A 87 -10.94 -2.26 -7.00
C LEU A 87 -9.89 -3.27 -7.44
N MET A 88 -10.32 -4.28 -8.19
CA MET A 88 -9.44 -5.31 -8.73
C MET A 88 -9.58 -5.39 -10.26
N CYS A 89 -8.45 -5.41 -10.95
CA CYS A 89 -8.39 -5.64 -12.39
C CYS A 89 -7.75 -7.00 -12.72
N GLY A 90 -8.06 -7.53 -13.91
CA GLY A 90 -7.64 -8.88 -14.31
C GLY A 90 -8.47 -10.00 -13.68
N LEU A 91 -9.70 -9.70 -13.27
CA LEU A 91 -10.62 -10.72 -12.73
C LEU A 91 -11.06 -11.74 -13.80
N PRO A 92 -11.38 -12.99 -13.43
CA PRO A 92 -11.90 -13.97 -14.35
C PRO A 92 -13.12 -13.44 -15.12
N GLY A 93 -13.04 -13.47 -16.46
CA GLY A 93 -14.09 -12.98 -17.34
C GLY A 93 -14.22 -11.46 -17.47
N GLN A 94 -13.36 -10.68 -16.78
CA GLN A 94 -13.35 -9.23 -16.88
C GLN A 94 -12.97 -8.78 -18.31
N THR A 95 -13.61 -7.72 -18.77
CA THR A 95 -13.36 -7.12 -20.07
C THR A 95 -13.03 -5.63 -19.90
N ALA A 96 -12.39 -5.02 -20.90
CA ALA A 96 -12.16 -3.58 -20.91
C ALA A 96 -13.46 -2.77 -20.79
N ALA A 97 -14.58 -3.29 -21.29
CA ALA A 97 -15.88 -2.65 -21.18
C ALA A 97 -16.47 -2.73 -19.75
N SER A 98 -16.38 -3.89 -19.09
CA SER A 98 -16.84 -4.04 -17.70
C SER A 98 -15.96 -3.24 -16.74
N TRP A 99 -14.62 -3.25 -16.94
CA TRP A 99 -13.69 -2.43 -16.18
C TRP A 99 -14.01 -0.93 -16.28
N LYS A 100 -14.25 -0.44 -17.50
CA LYS A 100 -14.64 0.95 -17.71
C LYS A 100 -15.96 1.30 -16.99
N ARG A 101 -16.99 0.42 -17.05
CA ARG A 101 -18.24 0.63 -16.31
C ARG A 101 -18.01 0.67 -14.80
N THR A 102 -17.14 -0.18 -14.26
CA THR A 102 -16.76 -0.18 -12.85
C THR A 102 -16.15 1.16 -12.44
N LEU A 103 -15.15 1.65 -13.20
CA LEU A 103 -14.52 2.94 -12.93
C LEU A 103 -15.53 4.10 -13.01
N GLU A 104 -16.37 4.14 -14.04
CA GLU A 104 -17.40 5.17 -14.20
C GLU A 104 -18.42 5.15 -13.05
N GLY A 105 -18.87 3.98 -12.62
CA GLY A 105 -19.81 3.83 -11.50
C GLY A 105 -19.20 4.26 -10.16
N VAL A 106 -17.95 3.88 -9.90
CA VAL A 106 -17.25 4.30 -8.69
C VAL A 106 -16.97 5.80 -8.70
N LEU A 107 -16.54 6.37 -9.83
CA LEU A 107 -16.35 7.82 -9.97
C LEU A 107 -17.66 8.61 -9.77
N ALA A 108 -18.78 8.09 -10.26
CA ALA A 108 -20.11 8.70 -10.03
C ALA A 108 -20.52 8.67 -8.54
N ALA A 109 -20.10 7.65 -7.78
CA ALA A 109 -20.29 7.57 -6.33
C ALA A 109 -19.35 8.51 -5.55
N ALA A 110 -18.30 9.02 -6.20
CA ALA A 110 -17.34 10.00 -5.69
C ALA A 110 -16.77 9.62 -4.30
N PRO A 111 -16.04 8.51 -4.16
CA PRO A 111 -15.29 8.20 -2.95
C PRO A 111 -14.16 9.21 -2.74
N HIS A 112 -13.55 9.27 -1.57
CA HIS A 112 -12.42 10.15 -1.29
C HIS A 112 -11.09 9.55 -1.75
N HIS A 113 -11.05 8.22 -1.85
CA HIS A 113 -9.86 7.44 -2.14
C HIS A 113 -10.24 6.19 -2.95
N VAL A 114 -9.37 5.77 -3.86
CA VAL A 114 -9.55 4.54 -4.67
C VAL A 114 -8.21 3.81 -4.72
N SER A 115 -8.22 2.52 -4.36
CA SER A 115 -7.09 1.62 -4.60
C SER A 115 -7.42 0.70 -5.78
N VAL A 116 -6.46 0.47 -6.65
CA VAL A 116 -6.59 -0.42 -7.82
C VAL A 116 -5.49 -1.45 -7.76
N TYR A 117 -5.87 -2.72 -7.64
CA TYR A 117 -4.96 -3.85 -7.54
C TYR A 117 -5.10 -4.78 -8.74
N PRO A 118 -4.01 -5.21 -9.39
CA PRO A 118 -4.07 -6.35 -10.29
C PRO A 118 -4.34 -7.62 -9.47
N LEU A 119 -5.17 -8.51 -10.01
CA LEU A 119 -5.42 -9.82 -9.39
C LEU A 119 -4.11 -10.61 -9.30
N THR A 120 -3.78 -11.04 -8.10
CA THR A 120 -2.69 -12.00 -7.85
C THR A 120 -3.29 -13.29 -7.29
N LEU A 121 -2.87 -14.42 -7.84
CA LEU A 121 -3.29 -15.74 -7.37
C LEU A 121 -2.45 -16.16 -6.15
N GLU A 122 -3.03 -16.07 -4.97
CA GLU A 122 -2.37 -16.48 -3.73
C GLU A 122 -2.57 -17.96 -3.44
N GLU A 123 -1.48 -18.67 -3.17
CA GLU A 123 -1.51 -20.07 -2.81
C GLU A 123 -2.43 -20.34 -1.61
N GLY A 124 -3.18 -21.44 -1.67
CA GLY A 124 -4.14 -21.81 -0.62
C GLY A 124 -5.52 -21.16 -0.75
N THR A 125 -5.72 -20.18 -1.63
CA THR A 125 -7.04 -19.58 -1.89
C THR A 125 -7.91 -20.49 -2.78
N PRO A 126 -9.25 -20.37 -2.73
CA PRO A 126 -10.12 -21.10 -3.65
C PRO A 126 -9.83 -20.79 -5.12
N LEU A 127 -9.60 -19.52 -5.47
CA LEU A 127 -9.33 -19.09 -6.84
C LEU A 127 -8.01 -19.67 -7.36
N TYR A 128 -6.94 -19.67 -6.56
CA TYR A 128 -5.68 -20.33 -6.90
C TYR A 128 -5.88 -21.82 -7.23
N ARG A 129 -6.66 -22.54 -6.39
CA ARG A 129 -6.96 -23.96 -6.63
C ARG A 129 -7.79 -24.19 -7.91
N MET A 130 -8.61 -23.24 -8.30
CA MET A 130 -9.35 -23.28 -9.56
C MET A 130 -8.39 -23.03 -10.74
N ALA A 131 -7.55 -22.02 -10.67
CA ALA A 131 -6.57 -21.69 -11.72
C ALA A 131 -5.56 -22.82 -11.95
N CYS A 132 -5.13 -23.53 -10.92
CA CYS A 132 -4.30 -24.74 -11.07
C CYS A 132 -4.96 -25.86 -11.89
N ARG A 133 -6.27 -25.80 -12.15
CA ARG A 133 -7.05 -26.79 -12.94
C ARG A 133 -7.52 -26.24 -14.27
N ASP A 134 -7.53 -24.94 -14.41
CA ASP A 134 -8.03 -24.20 -15.58
C ASP A 134 -7.14 -22.97 -15.80
N GLU A 135 -6.17 -23.12 -16.70
CA GLU A 135 -5.22 -22.06 -17.05
C GLU A 135 -5.91 -20.79 -17.61
N SER A 136 -7.16 -20.89 -18.08
CA SER A 136 -7.91 -19.72 -18.53
C SER A 136 -8.28 -18.75 -17.42
N LEU A 137 -8.09 -19.14 -16.16
CA LEU A 137 -8.28 -18.30 -14.98
C LEU A 137 -7.00 -17.59 -14.54
N GLU A 138 -5.87 -17.88 -15.18
CA GLU A 138 -4.63 -17.15 -14.92
C GLU A 138 -4.78 -15.69 -15.38
N PRO A 139 -4.35 -14.73 -14.57
CA PRO A 139 -4.40 -13.32 -14.95
C PRO A 139 -3.55 -13.02 -16.18
N ASP A 140 -4.10 -12.27 -17.12
CA ASP A 140 -3.38 -11.75 -18.27
C ASP A 140 -2.69 -10.43 -17.86
N GLU A 141 -1.36 -10.44 -17.79
CA GLU A 141 -0.55 -9.30 -17.34
C GLU A 141 -0.68 -8.09 -18.28
N ASP A 142 -0.77 -8.32 -19.61
CA ASP A 142 -0.96 -7.25 -20.59
C ASP A 142 -2.34 -6.59 -20.40
N PHE A 143 -3.37 -7.40 -20.16
CA PHE A 143 -4.71 -6.90 -19.85
C PHE A 143 -4.73 -6.14 -18.50
N GLN A 144 -4.06 -6.64 -17.48
CA GLN A 144 -3.93 -5.96 -16.19
C GLN A 144 -3.25 -4.60 -16.35
N ALA A 145 -2.13 -4.54 -17.08
CA ALA A 145 -1.42 -3.30 -17.37
C ALA A 145 -2.32 -2.28 -18.08
N ALA A 146 -3.07 -2.71 -19.10
CA ALA A 146 -4.02 -1.85 -19.81
C ALA A 146 -5.17 -1.36 -18.89
N CYS A 147 -5.63 -2.19 -17.96
CA CYS A 147 -6.62 -1.80 -16.95
C CYS A 147 -6.07 -0.79 -15.96
N MET A 148 -4.83 -0.96 -15.49
CA MET A 148 -4.14 -0.03 -14.61
C MET A 148 -3.95 1.34 -15.28
N ASP A 149 -3.56 1.37 -16.57
CA ASP A 149 -3.45 2.59 -17.36
C ASP A 149 -4.80 3.31 -17.50
N THR A 150 -5.84 2.56 -17.82
CA THR A 150 -7.20 3.10 -17.90
C THR A 150 -7.65 3.71 -16.57
N ALA A 151 -7.38 3.03 -15.46
CA ALA A 151 -7.69 3.54 -14.13
C ALA A 151 -6.94 4.85 -13.84
N ARG A 152 -5.63 4.89 -14.10
CA ARG A 152 -4.80 6.07 -13.91
C ARG A 152 -5.32 7.27 -14.71
N GLU A 153 -5.63 7.05 -15.99
CA GLU A 153 -6.19 8.10 -16.86
C GLU A 153 -7.52 8.63 -16.32
N ARG A 154 -8.47 7.73 -16.00
CA ARG A 154 -9.82 8.09 -15.58
C ARG A 154 -9.86 8.76 -14.21
N LEU A 155 -9.12 8.20 -13.25
CA LEU A 155 -9.04 8.75 -11.90
C LEU A 155 -8.36 10.13 -11.92
N SER A 156 -7.23 10.27 -12.66
CA SER A 156 -6.55 11.56 -12.78
C SER A 156 -7.43 12.62 -13.46
N ALA A 157 -8.17 12.27 -14.51
CA ALA A 157 -9.10 13.19 -15.16
C ALA A 157 -10.26 13.62 -14.24
N ALA A 158 -10.58 12.82 -13.22
CA ALA A 158 -11.59 13.13 -12.20
C ALA A 158 -11.03 13.85 -10.97
N GLY A 159 -9.73 14.22 -10.97
CA GLY A 159 -9.10 14.99 -9.89
C GLY A 159 -8.46 14.15 -8.79
N TYR A 160 -8.42 12.82 -8.94
CA TYR A 160 -7.64 11.98 -8.03
C TYR A 160 -6.18 11.97 -8.49
N HIS A 161 -5.25 12.05 -7.55
CA HIS A 161 -3.83 11.93 -7.86
C HIS A 161 -3.26 10.62 -7.32
N PRO A 162 -2.41 9.91 -8.10
CA PRO A 162 -1.68 8.75 -7.60
C PRO A 162 -0.62 9.22 -6.60
N TYR A 163 -0.56 8.64 -5.42
CA TYR A 163 0.47 8.96 -4.43
C TYR A 163 1.38 7.77 -4.10
N GLU A 164 0.93 6.54 -4.40
CA GLU A 164 1.71 5.30 -4.31
C GLU A 164 1.27 4.30 -5.38
N VAL A 165 1.85 3.10 -5.41
CA VAL A 165 1.73 2.12 -6.51
C VAL A 165 0.30 1.70 -6.85
N ALA A 166 -0.61 1.66 -5.88
CA ALA A 166 -1.97 1.16 -6.06
C ALA A 166 -3.04 2.22 -5.82
N SER A 167 -2.74 3.32 -5.14
CA SER A 167 -3.75 4.19 -4.55
C SER A 167 -3.77 5.60 -5.13
N TYR A 168 -4.99 6.09 -5.28
CA TYR A 168 -5.36 7.40 -5.78
C TYR A 168 -6.25 8.12 -4.77
N ALA A 169 -6.02 9.39 -4.53
CA ALA A 169 -6.78 10.16 -3.56
C ALA A 169 -7.16 11.55 -4.10
N LEU A 170 -8.24 12.13 -3.59
CA LEU A 170 -8.46 13.56 -3.63
C LEU A 170 -7.49 14.25 -2.65
N ASP A 171 -7.18 15.52 -2.88
CA ASP A 171 -6.25 16.30 -2.05
C ASP A 171 -6.62 16.20 -0.56
N GLY A 172 -5.67 15.77 0.26
CA GLY A 172 -5.81 15.62 1.70
C GLY A 172 -6.54 14.35 2.17
N HIS A 173 -6.81 13.42 1.25
CA HIS A 173 -7.44 12.12 1.56
C HIS A 173 -6.52 10.92 1.29
N GLU A 174 -5.21 11.16 1.12
CA GLU A 174 -4.22 10.08 1.05
C GLU A 174 -4.27 9.23 2.34
N CYS A 175 -4.04 7.93 2.21
CA CYS A 175 -4.00 7.04 3.38
C CYS A 175 -2.69 7.24 4.15
N VAL A 176 -2.77 7.86 5.33
CA VAL A 176 -1.61 8.11 6.19
C VAL A 176 -0.94 6.80 6.61
N HIS A 177 -1.73 5.75 6.84
CA HIS A 177 -1.23 4.42 7.15
C HIS A 177 -0.36 3.86 6.02
N ASN A 178 -0.80 3.93 4.75
CA ASN A 178 -0.01 3.48 3.61
C ASN A 178 1.29 4.28 3.48
N ILE A 179 1.21 5.61 3.63
CA ILE A 179 2.38 6.49 3.60
C ILE A 179 3.37 6.12 4.70
N ALA A 180 2.88 5.82 5.91
CA ALA A 180 3.73 5.40 7.03
C ALA A 180 4.51 4.12 6.71
N TYR A 181 3.86 3.12 6.10
CA TYR A 181 4.53 1.91 5.62
C TYR A 181 5.61 2.22 4.58
N TRP A 182 5.27 2.97 3.53
CA TRP A 182 6.19 3.25 2.43
C TRP A 182 7.33 4.21 2.80
N THR A 183 7.23 4.87 3.95
CA THR A 183 8.29 5.72 4.52
C THR A 183 9.09 5.05 5.63
N GLY A 184 8.86 3.75 5.87
CA GLY A 184 9.62 2.96 6.84
C GLY A 184 9.36 3.33 8.31
N GLN A 185 8.19 3.91 8.62
CA GLN A 185 7.82 4.20 10.01
C GLN A 185 7.55 2.92 10.78
N GLY A 186 7.95 2.90 12.06
CA GLY A 186 7.64 1.79 12.96
C GLY A 186 6.15 1.66 13.22
N TYR A 187 5.66 0.43 13.37
CA TYR A 187 4.26 0.12 13.64
C TYR A 187 4.10 -1.14 14.47
N LEU A 188 3.00 -1.23 15.20
CA LEU A 188 2.61 -2.38 16.00
C LEU A 188 1.50 -3.16 15.31
N GLY A 189 1.72 -4.46 15.09
CA GLY A 189 0.69 -5.41 14.71
C GLY A 189 0.06 -6.04 15.95
N LEU A 190 -1.26 -5.95 16.09
CA LEU A 190 -2.01 -6.54 17.20
C LEU A 190 -3.03 -7.54 16.65
N GLY A 191 -2.96 -8.76 17.15
CA GLY A 191 -3.83 -9.86 16.74
C GLY A 191 -3.11 -10.93 15.93
N ARG A 192 -3.72 -12.10 15.82
CA ARG A 192 -3.16 -13.24 15.10
C ARG A 192 -2.80 -12.89 13.66
N SER A 193 -1.59 -13.25 13.25
CA SER A 193 -1.00 -12.97 11.93
C SER A 193 -0.71 -11.49 11.67
N ALA A 194 -0.99 -10.59 12.61
CA ALA A 194 -0.63 -9.20 12.47
C ALA A 194 0.90 -9.05 12.55
N ALA A 195 1.45 -8.30 11.60
CA ALA A 195 2.86 -7.94 11.57
C ALA A 195 3.09 -6.59 12.24
N GLY A 196 4.22 -6.44 12.92
CA GLY A 196 4.73 -5.18 13.45
C GLY A 196 6.18 -5.00 13.01
N MET A 197 6.64 -3.76 12.96
CA MET A 197 8.04 -3.42 12.70
C MET A 197 8.45 -2.29 13.64
N LEU A 198 9.51 -2.50 14.39
CA LEU A 198 10.04 -1.56 15.35
C LEU A 198 11.53 -1.34 15.09
N ASP A 199 12.05 -0.15 15.33
CA ASP A 199 13.48 0.00 15.49
C ASP A 199 13.95 -0.69 16.78
N ALA A 200 15.26 -0.93 16.91
CA ALA A 200 15.80 -1.67 18.04
C ALA A 200 15.54 -0.98 19.38
N GLU A 201 15.53 0.37 19.42
CA GLU A 201 15.30 1.14 20.64
C GLU A 201 13.83 1.04 21.08
N ASP A 202 12.87 1.15 20.13
CA ASP A 202 11.46 0.97 20.42
C ASP A 202 11.13 -0.48 20.79
N PHE A 203 11.79 -1.45 20.13
CA PHE A 203 11.64 -2.84 20.50
C PHE A 203 12.10 -3.08 21.96
N ASP A 204 13.25 -2.56 22.37
CA ASP A 204 13.76 -2.72 23.74
C ASP A 204 12.82 -2.09 24.78
N ARG A 205 12.24 -0.95 24.46
CA ARG A 205 11.22 -0.30 25.31
C ARG A 205 9.94 -1.13 25.46
N LEU A 206 9.55 -1.85 24.42
CA LEU A 206 8.31 -2.61 24.34
C LEU A 206 8.49 -4.13 24.50
N ALA A 207 9.71 -4.61 24.75
CA ALA A 207 10.07 -6.02 24.76
C ALA A 207 9.17 -6.88 25.67
N GLY A 208 8.64 -6.30 26.76
CA GLY A 208 7.69 -6.98 27.64
C GLY A 208 6.35 -7.37 27.00
N LEU A 209 6.02 -6.80 25.82
CA LEU A 209 4.83 -7.14 25.05
C LEU A 209 5.04 -8.36 24.13
N PHE A 210 6.29 -8.82 23.97
CA PHE A 210 6.67 -9.87 23.00
C PHE A 210 7.34 -11.06 23.71
N PRO A 211 6.58 -11.90 24.43
CA PRO A 211 7.15 -13.03 25.16
C PRO A 211 7.95 -13.96 24.24
N GLY A 212 9.14 -14.38 24.71
CA GLY A 212 10.01 -15.29 23.95
C GLY A 212 10.87 -14.63 22.86
N VAL A 213 10.71 -13.34 22.59
CA VAL A 213 11.55 -12.58 21.65
C VAL A 213 12.60 -11.81 22.46
N SER A 214 13.85 -11.94 22.07
CA SER A 214 14.99 -11.30 22.75
C SER A 214 15.62 -10.24 21.86
N SER A 215 16.13 -9.18 22.46
CA SER A 215 16.95 -8.17 21.77
C SER A 215 18.22 -8.79 21.20
N ARG A 216 18.65 -8.28 20.05
CA ARG A 216 19.95 -8.58 19.45
C ARG A 216 20.73 -7.31 19.24
N GLY A 217 21.94 -7.24 19.75
CA GLY A 217 22.77 -6.02 19.73
C GLY A 217 23.24 -5.59 18.34
N ASP A 218 23.10 -6.43 17.33
CA ASP A 218 23.42 -6.16 15.92
C ASP A 218 22.19 -5.81 15.09
N ALA A 219 20.99 -5.95 15.64
CA ALA A 219 19.75 -5.59 14.96
C ALA A 219 19.54 -4.07 14.95
N HIS A 220 19.11 -3.56 13.81
CA HIS A 220 18.65 -2.18 13.65
C HIS A 220 17.12 -2.08 13.69
N ARG A 221 16.44 -3.10 13.14
CA ARG A 221 14.98 -3.27 13.19
C ARG A 221 14.60 -4.68 13.57
N VAL A 222 13.43 -4.80 14.16
CA VAL A 222 12.81 -6.09 14.50
C VAL A 222 11.42 -6.13 13.87
N ARG A 223 11.20 -7.08 12.96
CA ARG A 223 9.87 -7.39 12.44
C ARG A 223 9.28 -8.51 13.25
N LEU A 224 8.03 -8.36 13.65
CA LEU A 224 7.31 -9.27 14.54
C LEU A 224 6.03 -9.75 13.87
N VAL A 225 5.69 -11.02 14.02
CA VAL A 225 4.39 -11.56 13.60
C VAL A 225 3.80 -12.34 14.76
N GLN A 226 2.62 -11.93 15.21
CA GLN A 226 1.88 -12.63 16.25
C GLN A 226 1.30 -13.94 15.69
N ARG A 227 1.57 -15.08 16.34
CA ARG A 227 1.21 -16.42 15.85
C ARG A 227 -0.01 -17.01 16.54
N ASP A 228 -0.41 -16.48 17.68
CA ASP A 228 -1.56 -16.97 18.45
C ASP A 228 -2.51 -15.84 18.89
N ASP A 229 -3.72 -16.20 19.30
CA ASP A 229 -4.73 -15.23 19.74
C ASP A 229 -4.46 -14.66 21.14
N ALA A 230 -3.62 -15.35 21.94
CA ALA A 230 -3.28 -14.97 23.30
C ALA A 230 -2.10 -13.99 23.40
N ALA A 231 -1.48 -13.63 22.28
CA ALA A 231 -0.24 -12.84 22.20
C ALA A 231 0.92 -13.43 23.02
N THR A 232 1.04 -14.76 23.01
CA THR A 232 2.10 -15.49 23.74
C THR A 232 3.15 -16.07 22.81
N ALA A 233 2.92 -16.11 21.49
CA ALA A 233 3.82 -16.64 20.49
C ALA A 233 4.05 -15.60 19.38
N PHE A 234 5.31 -15.24 19.18
CA PHE A 234 5.76 -14.31 18.15
C PHE A 234 6.89 -14.94 17.33
N GLU A 235 6.88 -14.69 16.05
CA GLU A 235 8.02 -14.89 15.17
C GLU A 235 8.73 -13.55 14.99
N ALA A 236 10.06 -13.54 15.06
CA ALA A 236 10.86 -12.34 14.93
C ALA A 236 11.91 -12.48 13.84
N GLU A 237 11.98 -11.48 12.97
CA GLU A 237 13.03 -11.27 12.00
C GLU A 237 13.85 -10.04 12.40
N TYR A 238 15.16 -10.12 12.34
CA TYR A 238 16.06 -9.06 12.76
C TYR A 238 16.81 -8.54 11.53
N LEU A 239 16.69 -7.26 11.28
CA LEU A 239 17.34 -6.60 10.16
C LEU A 239 18.56 -5.79 10.67
N SER A 240 19.69 -5.97 9.99
CA SER A 240 20.86 -5.11 10.15
C SER A 240 20.59 -3.69 9.65
N GLN A 241 21.51 -2.76 9.90
CA GLN A 241 21.42 -1.40 9.36
C GLN A 241 21.39 -1.37 7.84
N ARG A 242 22.14 -2.27 7.19
CA ARG A 242 22.20 -2.35 5.73
C ARG A 242 20.89 -2.87 5.15
N GLU A 243 20.34 -3.95 5.70
CA GLU A 243 19.04 -4.51 5.29
C GLU A 243 17.92 -3.50 5.50
N ALA A 244 17.88 -2.80 6.63
CA ALA A 244 16.89 -1.76 6.89
C ALA A 244 17.00 -0.59 5.90
N ALA A 245 18.22 -0.18 5.53
CA ALA A 245 18.42 0.88 4.54
C ALA A 245 18.00 0.44 3.13
N ALA A 246 18.29 -0.80 2.73
CA ALA A 246 17.84 -1.38 1.46
C ALA A 246 16.30 -1.47 1.40
N GLU A 247 15.66 -1.90 2.48
CA GLU A 247 14.21 -1.93 2.61
C GLU A 247 13.59 -0.54 2.48
N ASP A 248 14.14 0.48 3.16
CA ASP A 248 13.64 1.85 3.07
C ASP A 248 13.71 2.39 1.64
N LEU A 249 14.79 2.10 0.91
CA LEU A 249 14.92 2.48 -0.49
C LEU A 249 13.87 1.79 -1.37
N MET A 250 13.69 0.49 -1.18
CA MET A 250 12.69 -0.32 -1.89
C MET A 250 11.27 0.19 -1.60
N LEU A 251 10.94 0.45 -0.33
CA LEU A 251 9.63 0.97 0.08
C LEU A 251 9.37 2.36 -0.51
N ALA A 252 10.37 3.24 -0.51
CA ALA A 252 10.25 4.57 -1.09
C ALA A 252 10.00 4.55 -2.62
N CYS A 253 10.46 3.52 -3.33
CA CYS A 253 10.14 3.32 -4.75
C CYS A 253 8.65 3.05 -5.00
N ARG A 254 7.89 2.64 -3.98
CA ARG A 254 6.43 2.45 -4.08
C ARG A 254 5.65 3.77 -4.06
N MET A 255 6.28 4.85 -3.63
CA MET A 255 5.68 6.18 -3.64
C MET A 255 5.87 6.85 -5.00
N THR A 256 4.86 7.55 -5.50
CA THR A 256 4.96 8.34 -6.74
C THR A 256 6.09 9.37 -6.68
N ARG A 257 6.36 9.93 -5.50
CA ARG A 257 7.49 10.84 -5.28
C ARG A 257 8.86 10.17 -5.32
N GLY A 258 8.93 8.83 -5.15
CA GLY A 258 10.16 8.05 -5.17
C GLY A 258 11.11 8.31 -4.01
N VAL A 259 12.37 7.92 -4.22
CA VAL A 259 13.44 7.99 -3.21
C VAL A 259 13.98 9.42 -3.13
N GLY A 260 13.82 10.05 -1.97
CA GLY A 260 14.33 11.41 -1.71
C GLY A 260 15.84 11.45 -1.47
N PRO A 261 16.49 12.64 -1.68
CA PRO A 261 17.92 12.79 -1.52
C PRO A 261 18.41 12.47 -0.10
N ASP A 262 17.66 12.85 0.93
CA ASP A 262 18.02 12.57 2.32
C ASP A 262 18.09 11.07 2.62
N LEU A 263 17.18 10.27 2.02
CA LEU A 263 17.19 8.82 2.18
C LEU A 263 18.42 8.20 1.50
N LEU A 264 18.77 8.67 0.30
CA LEU A 264 19.96 8.22 -0.41
C LEU A 264 21.24 8.54 0.39
N VAL A 265 21.34 9.76 0.94
CA VAL A 265 22.49 10.16 1.77
C VAL A 265 22.57 9.33 3.06
N ARG A 266 21.43 9.02 3.69
CA ARG A 266 21.40 8.15 4.87
C ARG A 266 21.82 6.71 4.52
N ALA A 267 21.29 6.15 3.45
CA ALA A 267 21.60 4.79 3.00
C ALA A 267 23.11 4.63 2.68
N ALA A 268 23.74 5.66 2.12
CA ALA A 268 25.17 5.66 1.80
C ALA A 268 26.10 5.59 3.03
N ARG A 269 25.57 5.70 4.24
CA ARG A 269 26.36 5.49 5.49
C ARG A 269 26.61 4.01 5.76
N VAL A 270 25.79 3.12 5.21
CA VAL A 270 25.83 1.69 5.47
C VAL A 270 25.88 0.83 4.19
N ILE A 271 25.47 1.40 3.05
CA ILE A 271 25.59 0.79 1.73
C ILE A 271 26.73 1.50 0.98
N PRO A 272 27.73 0.78 0.41
CA PRO A 272 28.79 1.42 -0.34
C PRO A 272 28.24 2.30 -1.48
N THR A 273 28.73 3.53 -1.57
CA THR A 273 28.26 4.53 -2.56
C THR A 273 28.30 4.01 -4.00
N GLY A 274 29.28 3.14 -4.32
CA GLY A 274 29.40 2.52 -5.66
C GLY A 274 28.26 1.57 -5.97
N GLU A 275 27.85 0.74 -5.01
CA GLU A 275 26.73 -0.21 -5.14
C GLU A 275 25.39 0.54 -5.26
N LEU A 276 25.16 1.51 -4.37
CA LEU A 276 23.95 2.33 -4.40
C LEU A 276 23.82 3.12 -5.70
N ALA A 277 24.94 3.71 -6.19
CA ALA A 277 24.95 4.41 -7.47
C ALA A 277 24.67 3.48 -8.64
N ALA A 278 25.21 2.27 -8.62
CA ALA A 278 24.97 1.28 -9.68
C ALA A 278 23.49 0.87 -9.76
N SER A 279 22.80 0.68 -8.60
CA SER A 279 21.36 0.42 -8.59
C SER A 279 20.55 1.59 -9.13
N CYS A 280 20.88 2.84 -8.74
CA CYS A 280 20.23 4.02 -9.31
C CYS A 280 20.46 4.12 -10.81
N ASP A 281 21.72 3.99 -11.28
CA ASP A 281 22.09 4.06 -12.70
C ASP A 281 21.37 2.94 -13.49
N ARG A 282 21.26 1.75 -12.92
CA ARG A 282 20.52 0.63 -13.54
C ARG A 282 19.04 0.91 -13.67
N ALA A 283 18.41 1.51 -12.66
CA ALA A 283 16.99 1.92 -12.73
C ALA A 283 16.76 2.96 -13.85
N LEU A 284 17.72 3.90 -14.03
CA LEU A 284 17.69 4.89 -15.11
C LEU A 284 17.88 4.26 -16.50
N GLU A 285 18.85 3.34 -16.64
CA GLU A 285 19.12 2.62 -17.89
C GLU A 285 17.93 1.78 -18.37
N LEU A 286 17.24 1.14 -17.44
CA LEU A 286 16.04 0.37 -17.74
C LEU A 286 14.80 1.25 -17.99
N GLY A 287 14.92 2.56 -17.80
CA GLY A 287 13.79 3.49 -17.92
C GLY A 287 12.75 3.37 -16.81
N LEU A 288 13.07 2.65 -15.71
CA LEU A 288 12.15 2.43 -14.58
C LEU A 288 12.04 3.64 -13.66
N ALA A 289 13.09 4.48 -13.63
CA ALA A 289 13.12 5.68 -12.79
C ALA A 289 13.73 6.87 -13.56
N THR A 290 13.54 8.05 -13.00
CA THR A 290 14.13 9.29 -13.52
C THR A 290 14.54 10.18 -12.35
N TRP A 291 15.58 11.02 -12.57
CA TRP A 291 15.93 12.05 -11.62
C TRP A 291 15.00 13.26 -11.76
N VAL A 292 14.35 13.64 -10.68
CA VAL A 292 13.53 14.86 -10.57
C VAL A 292 14.24 15.81 -9.61
N PRO A 293 14.67 17.01 -10.05
CA PRO A 293 15.27 18.01 -9.17
C PRO A 293 14.34 18.37 -8.02
N ASP A 294 14.87 18.43 -6.80
CA ASP A 294 14.09 18.80 -5.60
C ASP A 294 14.37 20.27 -5.27
N GLY A 295 13.36 21.13 -5.42
CA GLY A 295 13.42 22.54 -5.05
C GLY A 295 14.08 23.49 -6.06
N VAL A 296 14.43 23.07 -7.28
CA VAL A 296 15.01 23.94 -8.31
C VAL A 296 14.17 23.86 -9.58
N GLU A 297 13.32 24.85 -9.82
CA GLU A 297 12.67 25.00 -11.12
C GLU A 297 13.74 25.25 -12.21
N GLY A 298 13.68 24.47 -13.30
CA GLY A 298 14.50 24.71 -14.51
C GLY A 298 15.89 24.09 -14.49
N TYR A 299 16.19 23.08 -13.65
CA TYR A 299 17.48 22.38 -13.74
C TYR A 299 17.56 21.58 -15.06
N ALA A 300 18.38 22.05 -15.99
CA ALA A 300 18.60 21.44 -17.32
C ALA A 300 19.87 20.56 -17.38
N GLY A 301 20.53 20.30 -16.25
CA GLY A 301 21.77 19.54 -16.17
C GLY A 301 21.55 18.03 -16.03
N ARG A 302 22.51 17.24 -16.50
CA ARG A 302 22.54 15.79 -16.24
C ARG A 302 22.86 15.56 -14.76
N ILE A 303 21.94 14.92 -14.01
CA ILE A 303 22.14 14.55 -12.61
C ILE A 303 22.90 13.22 -12.56
N ALA A 304 24.04 13.20 -11.89
CA ALA A 304 24.80 11.98 -11.66
C ALA A 304 24.42 11.37 -10.30
N SER A 305 24.14 10.07 -10.29
CA SER A 305 23.73 9.35 -9.07
C SER A 305 24.70 9.55 -7.91
N LYS A 306 26.00 9.50 -8.17
CA LYS A 306 27.06 9.74 -7.17
C LYS A 306 27.02 11.14 -6.55
N ASP A 307 26.53 12.15 -7.27
CA ASP A 307 26.44 13.51 -6.74
C ASP A 307 25.25 13.67 -5.81
N VAL A 308 24.11 13.02 -6.11
CA VAL A 308 22.96 13.00 -5.21
C VAL A 308 23.29 12.22 -3.94
N ILE A 309 23.84 11.02 -4.07
CA ILE A 309 24.23 10.16 -2.94
C ILE A 309 25.27 10.84 -2.04
N ALA A 310 26.17 11.64 -2.61
CA ALA A 310 27.14 12.41 -1.84
C ALA A 310 26.60 13.74 -1.30
N GLY A 311 25.32 14.04 -1.48
CA GLY A 311 24.69 15.29 -1.04
C GLY A 311 25.14 16.54 -1.81
N ARG A 312 25.75 16.37 -2.99
CA ARG A 312 26.20 17.49 -3.84
C ARG A 312 25.13 17.97 -4.83
N ALA A 313 24.12 17.14 -5.08
CA ALA A 313 22.95 17.49 -5.88
C ALA A 313 21.67 17.11 -5.12
N CYS A 314 20.65 17.97 -5.19
CA CYS A 314 19.35 17.75 -4.56
C CYS A 314 18.35 17.27 -5.63
N ALA A 315 18.13 15.96 -5.68
CA ALA A 315 17.17 15.33 -6.58
C ALA A 315 16.61 14.06 -5.98
N ARG A 316 15.40 13.70 -6.37
CA ARG A 316 14.75 12.44 -6.03
C ARG A 316 14.76 11.48 -7.20
N LEU A 317 14.90 10.20 -6.93
CA LEU A 317 14.76 9.14 -7.92
C LEU A 317 13.28 8.72 -7.95
N ALA A 318 12.53 9.26 -8.91
CA ALA A 318 11.09 9.01 -9.02
C ALA A 318 10.81 7.88 -10.02
N PRO A 319 9.87 6.94 -9.74
CA PRO A 319 9.42 5.96 -10.71
C PRO A 319 8.87 6.63 -11.97
N THR A 320 9.19 6.10 -13.13
CA THR A 320 8.53 6.44 -14.38
C THR A 320 7.20 5.70 -14.50
N HIS A 321 6.46 5.92 -15.59
CA HIS A 321 5.29 5.11 -15.90
C HIS A 321 5.64 3.62 -16.04
N LEU A 322 6.74 3.29 -16.74
CA LEU A 322 7.23 1.92 -16.85
C LEU A 322 7.63 1.36 -15.47
N GLY A 323 8.36 2.13 -14.66
CA GLY A 323 8.73 1.70 -13.30
C GLY A 323 7.56 1.57 -12.33
N TRP A 324 6.41 2.18 -12.65
CA TRP A 324 5.18 1.95 -11.92
C TRP A 324 4.51 0.62 -12.33
N LEU A 325 4.46 0.29 -13.63
CA LEU A 325 3.93 -0.98 -14.13
C LEU A 325 4.83 -2.16 -13.73
N ASP A 326 6.14 -2.04 -13.96
CA ASP A 326 7.16 -3.07 -13.65
C ASP A 326 7.78 -2.84 -12.26
N GLY A 327 6.98 -2.43 -11.30
CA GLY A 327 7.43 -2.04 -9.96
C GLY A 327 8.30 -3.09 -9.28
N ASN A 328 8.00 -4.36 -9.44
CA ASN A 328 8.78 -5.45 -8.83
C ASN A 328 10.24 -5.44 -9.30
N VAL A 329 10.51 -5.18 -10.59
CA VAL A 329 11.87 -5.07 -11.11
C VAL A 329 12.59 -3.87 -10.49
N LEU A 330 11.92 -2.72 -10.36
CA LEU A 330 12.49 -1.55 -9.71
C LEU A 330 12.78 -1.82 -8.21
N PHE A 331 11.88 -2.50 -7.50
CA PHE A 331 12.02 -2.80 -6.08
C PHE A 331 13.18 -3.76 -5.81
N GLU A 332 13.37 -4.78 -6.67
CA GLU A 332 14.47 -5.74 -6.58
C GLU A 332 15.84 -5.08 -6.69
N LEU A 333 15.99 -4.02 -7.51
CA LEU A 333 17.25 -3.30 -7.65
C LEU A 333 17.74 -2.69 -6.32
N PHE A 334 16.83 -2.34 -5.43
CA PHE A 334 17.16 -1.76 -4.13
C PHE A 334 17.15 -2.81 -3.01
N TRP A 335 16.22 -3.78 -3.07
CA TRP A 335 16.23 -4.90 -2.13
C TRP A 335 17.51 -5.74 -2.23
N GLY A 336 18.06 -5.92 -3.42
CA GLY A 336 19.32 -6.61 -3.65
C GLY A 336 20.56 -5.93 -3.05
N LEU A 337 20.40 -4.76 -2.41
CA LEU A 337 21.44 -4.07 -1.65
C LEU A 337 21.51 -4.51 -0.17
N ALA A 338 20.57 -5.36 0.27
CA ALA A 338 20.45 -5.85 1.64
C ALA A 338 21.67 -6.68 2.12
#